data_0236ab210abbf988ee5f41964fe79a3f
#
_entry.id   0236ab210abbf988ee5f41964fe79a3f
#
_cell.length_a   1.000
_cell.length_b   1.000
_cell.length_c   1.000
_cell.angle_alpha   90.00
_cell.angle_beta   90.00
_cell.angle_gamma   90.00
#
_symmetry.space_group_name_H-M   'P 1'
#
loop_
_entity.id
_entity.type
_entity.pdbx_description
1 polymer ?
#
loop_
_entity_poly.entity_id
_entity_poly.type
_entity_poly.pdbx_seq_one_letter_code
_entity_poly.pdbx_strand_id
1 'polypeptide(L)'
;PHWFQKGNRFWFEYKTSEGTFWYVVDPAARTKNLLFDRDELAAQLTEIVHDPFEARHLPVRNLKAKEDGRTFTFEVESSQEVKPKKEEKDKKKGEKEVFYFSYDYPSRKLTHLKGQEKEPKKLGWGNFSPDGQTVVYAKDCNLFRMSREDYEKARKNEKDSTILEIQLTQDGVKDFGYGIPYSMLNTDTLCNGKRRRVSG
;
A
#
# COMPACT_ATOMS: atom_id res chain seq x y z
N PRO A 1 -1.27 -9.01 14.60
CA PRO A 1 -1.79 -10.18 13.89
C PRO A 1 -2.74 -9.75 12.78
N HIS A 2 -2.71 -10.48 11.65
CA HIS A 2 -3.58 -10.29 10.51
C HIS A 2 -4.48 -11.52 10.37
N TRP A 3 -5.77 -11.35 10.58
CA TRP A 3 -6.72 -12.43 10.50
C TRP A 3 -7.03 -12.79 9.05
N PHE A 4 -7.17 -14.08 8.77
CA PHE A 4 -7.74 -14.51 7.50
C PHE A 4 -9.24 -14.19 7.47
N GLN A 5 -9.77 -13.86 6.31
CA GLN A 5 -11.20 -13.51 6.17
C GLN A 5 -12.13 -14.67 6.50
N LYS A 6 -11.66 -15.90 6.31
CA LYS A 6 -12.42 -17.13 6.63
C LYS A 6 -11.67 -17.93 7.67
N GLY A 7 -12.38 -18.33 8.73
CA GLY A 7 -11.85 -19.15 9.81
C GLY A 7 -11.18 -18.34 10.93
N ASN A 8 -10.64 -19.03 11.92
CA ASN A 8 -10.04 -18.45 13.11
C ASN A 8 -8.50 -18.46 13.05
N ARG A 9 -7.94 -18.53 11.86
CA ARG A 9 -6.48 -18.48 11.65
C ARG A 9 -6.02 -17.05 11.48
N PHE A 10 -4.78 -16.78 11.84
CA PHE A 10 -4.11 -15.51 11.60
C PHE A 10 -2.65 -15.71 11.26
N TRP A 11 -2.03 -14.71 10.68
CA TRP A 11 -0.60 -14.65 10.48
C TRP A 11 -0.01 -13.38 11.11
N PHE A 12 1.27 -13.40 11.41
CA PHE A 12 1.98 -12.24 11.95
C PHE A 12 3.45 -12.26 11.56
N GLU A 13 4.02 -11.08 11.57
CA GLU A 13 5.44 -10.83 11.39
C GLU A 13 6.11 -10.72 12.76
N TYR A 14 7.27 -11.35 12.88
CA TYR A 14 8.10 -11.30 14.08
C TYR A 14 9.53 -10.94 13.72
N LYS A 15 10.01 -9.80 14.22
CA LYS A 15 11.36 -9.28 13.97
C LYS A 15 12.28 -9.66 15.12
N THR A 16 13.45 -10.19 14.77
CA THR A 16 14.50 -10.55 15.71
C THR A 16 15.85 -10.04 15.20
N SER A 17 16.91 -10.21 16.00
CA SER A 17 18.29 -9.98 15.55
C SER A 17 18.73 -10.88 14.39
N GLU A 18 18.06 -12.02 14.21
CA GLU A 18 18.32 -12.98 13.13
C GLU A 18 17.49 -12.72 11.86
N GLY A 19 16.73 -11.62 11.85
CA GLY A 19 15.88 -11.23 10.75
C GLY A 19 14.39 -11.32 11.03
N THR A 20 13.61 -11.25 9.97
CA THR A 20 12.15 -11.28 10.03
C THR A 20 11.62 -12.67 9.77
N PHE A 21 10.68 -13.10 10.60
CA PHE A 21 9.96 -14.36 10.48
C PHE A 21 8.47 -14.09 10.29
N TRP A 22 7.82 -14.91 9.48
CA TRP A 22 6.37 -14.85 9.30
C TRP A 22 5.77 -16.17 9.72
N TYR A 23 4.73 -16.11 10.55
CA TYR A 23 4.08 -17.28 11.10
C TYR A 23 2.60 -17.31 10.74
N VAL A 24 2.09 -18.50 10.47
CA VAL A 24 0.66 -18.82 10.40
C VAL A 24 0.29 -19.57 11.67
N VAL A 25 -0.75 -19.12 12.33
CA VAL A 25 -1.28 -19.71 13.57
C VAL A 25 -2.70 -20.21 13.33
N ASP A 26 -2.94 -21.42 13.74
CA ASP A 26 -4.27 -22.00 13.85
C ASP A 26 -4.57 -22.30 15.32
N PRO A 27 -5.39 -21.44 15.99
CA PRO A 27 -5.72 -21.63 17.40
C PRO A 27 -6.53 -22.91 17.67
N ALA A 28 -7.38 -23.33 16.72
CA ALA A 28 -8.19 -24.53 16.87
C ALA A 28 -7.32 -25.79 16.83
N ALA A 29 -6.38 -25.83 15.90
CA ALA A 29 -5.41 -26.93 15.79
C ALA A 29 -4.22 -26.78 16.77
N ARG A 30 -4.12 -25.66 17.49
CA ARG A 30 -2.99 -25.32 18.39
C ARG A 30 -1.63 -25.40 17.69
N THR A 31 -1.57 -24.96 16.43
CA THR A 31 -0.35 -24.98 15.62
C THR A 31 0.17 -23.58 15.33
N LYS A 32 1.50 -23.47 15.28
CA LYS A 32 2.23 -22.29 14.83
C LYS A 32 3.31 -22.75 13.85
N ASN A 33 3.16 -22.40 12.59
CA ASN A 33 4.06 -22.81 11.52
C ASN A 33 4.69 -21.60 10.84
N LEU A 34 5.91 -21.76 10.34
CA LEU A 34 6.53 -20.75 9.48
C LEU A 34 5.72 -20.64 8.19
N LEU A 35 5.43 -19.39 7.77
CA LEU A 35 4.80 -19.11 6.48
C LEU A 35 5.77 -19.39 5.34
N PHE A 36 7.04 -18.98 5.52
CA PHE A 36 8.13 -19.19 4.57
C PHE A 36 9.26 -19.96 5.22
N ASP A 37 9.83 -20.89 4.48
CA ASP A 37 11.21 -21.28 4.68
C ASP A 37 12.08 -20.17 4.07
N ARG A 38 12.87 -19.47 4.88
CA ARG A 38 13.62 -18.28 4.44
C ARG A 38 14.74 -18.60 3.47
N ASP A 39 15.41 -19.72 3.66
CA ASP A 39 16.51 -20.14 2.79
C ASP A 39 15.97 -20.56 1.42
N GLU A 40 14.87 -21.32 1.41
CA GLU A 40 14.18 -21.73 0.20
C GLU A 40 13.61 -20.50 -0.55
N LEU A 41 12.98 -19.56 0.17
CA LEU A 41 12.44 -18.35 -0.43
C LEU A 41 13.54 -17.46 -1.01
N ALA A 42 14.67 -17.29 -0.31
CA ALA A 42 15.81 -16.53 -0.80
C ALA A 42 16.38 -17.13 -2.08
N ALA A 43 16.51 -18.47 -2.14
CA ALA A 43 16.98 -19.16 -3.32
C ALA A 43 16.03 -18.98 -4.52
N GLN A 44 14.71 -19.16 -4.32
CA GLN A 44 13.71 -18.97 -5.38
C GLN A 44 13.67 -17.52 -5.88
N LEU A 45 13.75 -16.55 -4.98
CA LEU A 45 13.79 -15.12 -5.36
C LEU A 45 15.06 -14.79 -6.15
N THR A 46 16.20 -15.28 -5.72
CA THR A 46 17.49 -15.08 -6.40
C THR A 46 17.46 -15.65 -7.82
N GLU A 47 16.88 -16.83 -8.00
CA GLU A 47 16.74 -17.46 -9.32
C GLU A 47 15.83 -16.66 -10.26
N ILE A 48 14.69 -16.13 -9.74
CA ILE A 48 13.69 -15.44 -10.56
C ILE A 48 14.12 -14.00 -10.89
N VAL A 49 14.68 -13.31 -9.91
CA VAL A 49 15.01 -11.85 -10.03
C VAL A 49 16.42 -11.64 -10.59
N HIS A 50 17.29 -12.67 -10.50
CA HIS A 50 18.72 -12.60 -10.82
C HIS A 50 19.48 -11.57 -9.96
N ASP A 51 19.02 -11.41 -8.70
CA ASP A 51 19.60 -10.55 -7.69
C ASP A 51 19.79 -11.38 -6.41
N PRO A 52 20.97 -11.38 -5.77
CA PRO A 52 21.24 -12.20 -4.60
C PRO A 52 20.44 -11.69 -3.38
N PHE A 53 19.65 -12.57 -2.77
CA PHE A 53 18.90 -12.28 -1.56
C PHE A 53 19.43 -13.12 -0.38
N GLU A 54 19.61 -12.45 0.76
CA GLU A 54 19.97 -13.09 2.00
C GLU A 54 18.74 -13.54 2.78
N ALA A 55 18.72 -14.79 3.24
CA ALA A 55 17.61 -15.35 4.03
C ALA A 55 17.30 -14.57 5.32
N ARG A 56 18.32 -13.93 5.93
CA ARG A 56 18.15 -13.11 7.13
C ARG A 56 17.45 -11.78 6.86
N HIS A 57 17.66 -11.20 5.67
CA HIS A 57 17.22 -9.84 5.31
C HIS A 57 16.35 -9.84 4.06
N LEU A 58 15.39 -10.78 3.99
CA LEU A 58 14.45 -10.84 2.88
C LEU A 58 13.65 -9.53 2.76
N PRO A 59 13.72 -8.83 1.62
CA PRO A 59 13.05 -7.54 1.42
C PRO A 59 11.55 -7.71 1.08
N VAL A 60 10.86 -8.58 1.82
CA VAL A 60 9.42 -8.82 1.67
C VAL A 60 8.66 -7.63 2.21
N ARG A 61 7.82 -7.02 1.36
CA ARG A 61 6.97 -5.87 1.70
C ARG A 61 5.53 -6.12 1.27
N ASN A 62 4.61 -5.41 1.89
CA ASN A 62 3.19 -5.42 1.54
C ASN A 62 2.59 -6.84 1.48
N LEU A 63 3.02 -7.71 2.40
CA LEU A 63 2.50 -9.06 2.50
C LEU A 63 1.00 -9.04 2.82
N LYS A 64 0.21 -9.67 1.96
CA LYS A 64 -1.25 -9.80 2.09
C LYS A 64 -1.67 -11.24 1.85
N ALA A 65 -2.56 -11.75 2.71
CA ALA A 65 -3.25 -13.02 2.45
C ALA A 65 -4.44 -12.78 1.52
N LYS A 66 -4.64 -13.66 0.55
CA LYS A 66 -5.86 -13.69 -0.27
C LYS A 66 -7.03 -14.31 0.51
N GLU A 67 -8.24 -14.12 -0.01
CA GLU A 67 -9.48 -14.62 0.60
C GLU A 67 -9.54 -16.15 0.71
N ASP A 68 -8.76 -16.86 -0.10
CA ASP A 68 -8.63 -18.33 -0.07
C ASP A 68 -7.92 -18.85 1.20
N GLY A 69 -7.28 -17.97 1.98
CA GLY A 69 -6.53 -18.31 3.19
C GLY A 69 -5.34 -19.23 2.95
N ARG A 70 -4.86 -19.34 1.71
CA ARG A 70 -3.75 -20.19 1.26
C ARG A 70 -2.69 -19.41 0.51
N THR A 71 -3.12 -18.45 -0.31
CA THR A 71 -2.26 -17.69 -1.19
C THR A 71 -1.88 -16.35 -0.54
N PHE A 72 -0.60 -16.04 -0.58
CA PHE A 72 -0.06 -14.76 -0.13
C PHE A 72 0.50 -14.00 -1.31
N THR A 73 0.30 -12.70 -1.33
CA THR A 73 0.93 -11.80 -2.28
C THR A 73 1.85 -10.84 -1.56
N PHE A 74 3.00 -10.53 -2.15
CA PHE A 74 3.95 -9.60 -1.57
C PHE A 74 4.83 -8.96 -2.64
N GLU A 75 5.54 -7.93 -2.23
CA GLU A 75 6.49 -7.18 -3.04
C GLU A 75 7.91 -7.46 -2.56
N VAL A 76 8.83 -7.53 -3.52
CA VAL A 76 10.26 -7.63 -3.26
C VAL A 76 10.98 -6.51 -3.99
N GLU A 77 11.79 -5.74 -3.28
CA GLU A 77 12.61 -4.65 -3.84
C GLU A 77 13.99 -5.21 -4.19
N SER A 78 14.42 -5.03 -5.45
CA SER A 78 15.76 -5.39 -5.88
C SER A 78 16.81 -4.50 -5.20
N SER A 79 18.00 -5.04 -4.99
CA SER A 79 19.17 -4.27 -4.57
C SER A 79 19.72 -3.40 -5.70
N GLN A 80 19.40 -3.76 -6.95
CA GLN A 80 19.89 -3.09 -8.14
C GLN A 80 19.06 -1.85 -8.46
N GLU A 81 19.73 -0.73 -8.73
CA GLU A 81 19.08 0.49 -9.24
C GLU A 81 18.66 0.29 -10.69
N VAL A 82 17.43 0.67 -11.01
CA VAL A 82 16.97 0.66 -12.41
C VAL A 82 17.74 1.71 -13.19
N LYS A 83 18.51 1.26 -14.18
CA LYS A 83 19.08 2.19 -15.17
C LYS A 83 17.93 2.74 -16.01
N PRO A 84 17.67 4.06 -16.03
CA PRO A 84 16.56 4.62 -16.77
C PRO A 84 16.70 4.26 -18.25
N LYS A 85 15.72 3.55 -18.80
CA LYS A 85 15.59 3.38 -20.26
C LYS A 85 15.35 4.77 -20.85
N LYS A 86 16.03 5.10 -21.94
CA LYS A 86 16.07 6.43 -22.58
C LYS A 86 14.73 7.10 -22.88
N GLU A 87 13.61 6.40 -22.74
CA GLU A 87 12.26 6.87 -23.09
C GLU A 87 11.39 7.26 -21.89
N GLU A 88 11.79 6.95 -20.66
CA GLU A 88 11.03 7.31 -19.44
C GLU A 88 11.73 8.42 -18.68
N LYS A 89 11.46 9.68 -19.07
CA LYS A 89 12.05 10.90 -18.44
C LYS A 89 11.58 11.17 -17.02
N ASP A 90 10.58 10.44 -16.49
CA ASP A 90 9.95 10.71 -15.19
C ASP A 90 10.39 9.76 -14.06
N LYS A 91 11.22 8.75 -14.31
CA LYS A 91 11.78 7.93 -13.22
C LYS A 91 12.89 8.69 -12.53
N LYS A 92 12.66 9.03 -11.26
CA LYS A 92 13.67 9.66 -10.39
C LYS A 92 14.88 8.74 -10.27
N LYS A 93 16.06 9.31 -10.48
CA LYS A 93 17.36 8.64 -10.28
C LYS A 93 17.39 8.01 -8.88
N GLY A 94 17.54 6.68 -8.80
CA GLY A 94 17.58 5.93 -7.53
C GLY A 94 16.30 5.12 -7.20
N GLU A 95 15.32 5.00 -8.10
CA GLU A 95 14.22 4.04 -7.90
C GLU A 95 14.74 2.61 -8.12
N LYS A 96 14.47 1.76 -7.12
CA LYS A 96 14.75 0.32 -7.18
C LYS A 96 13.60 -0.39 -7.87
N GLU A 97 13.93 -1.45 -8.59
CA GLU A 97 12.93 -2.30 -9.22
C GLU A 97 12.14 -3.07 -8.18
N VAL A 98 10.81 -3.12 -8.33
CA VAL A 98 9.92 -3.84 -7.43
C VAL A 98 9.27 -4.99 -8.19
N PHE A 99 9.40 -6.17 -7.66
CA PHE A 99 8.84 -7.40 -8.20
C PHE A 99 7.65 -7.85 -7.35
N TYR A 100 6.63 -8.37 -7.99
CA TYR A 100 5.40 -8.85 -7.36
C TYR A 100 5.35 -10.37 -7.39
N PHE A 101 5.03 -10.96 -6.26
CA PHE A 101 5.00 -12.42 -6.11
C PHE A 101 3.68 -12.89 -5.52
N SER A 102 3.31 -14.10 -5.91
CA SER A 102 2.28 -14.90 -5.28
C SER A 102 2.92 -16.17 -4.72
N TYR A 103 2.63 -16.49 -3.47
CA TYR A 103 3.13 -17.67 -2.78
C TYR A 103 1.96 -18.53 -2.28
N ASP A 104 1.90 -19.78 -2.72
CA ASP A 104 0.94 -20.76 -2.22
C ASP A 104 1.53 -21.46 -1.00
N TYR A 105 0.98 -21.17 0.18
CA TYR A 105 1.51 -21.64 1.46
C TYR A 105 1.57 -23.19 1.59
N PRO A 106 0.53 -23.97 1.20
CA PRO A 106 0.56 -25.41 1.31
C PRO A 106 1.58 -26.07 0.38
N SER A 107 1.71 -25.60 -0.85
CA SER A 107 2.63 -26.19 -1.83
C SER A 107 4.03 -25.56 -1.82
N ARG A 108 4.23 -24.49 -1.04
CA ARG A 108 5.46 -23.68 -0.98
C ARG A 108 5.93 -23.13 -2.33
N LYS A 109 4.99 -22.98 -3.27
CA LYS A 109 5.28 -22.55 -4.62
C LYS A 109 5.26 -21.03 -4.74
N LEU A 110 6.38 -20.46 -5.17
CA LEU A 110 6.51 -19.05 -5.54
C LEU A 110 6.19 -18.86 -7.03
N THR A 111 5.44 -17.82 -7.34
CA THR A 111 5.10 -17.44 -8.73
C THR A 111 5.33 -15.94 -8.90
N HIS A 112 6.13 -15.57 -9.91
CA HIS A 112 6.34 -14.18 -10.27
C HIS A 112 5.15 -13.63 -11.04
N LEU A 113 4.56 -12.54 -10.56
CA LEU A 113 3.43 -11.85 -11.17
C LEU A 113 3.96 -10.79 -12.15
N LYS A 114 4.28 -11.21 -13.39
CA LYS A 114 4.79 -10.31 -14.43
C LYS A 114 3.71 -9.32 -14.87
N GLY A 115 4.11 -8.06 -15.07
CA GLY A 115 3.21 -7.01 -15.57
C GLY A 115 2.27 -6.42 -14.51
N GLN A 116 2.43 -6.75 -13.24
CA GLN A 116 1.72 -6.08 -12.18
C GLN A 116 2.43 -4.74 -11.90
N GLU A 117 1.73 -3.65 -12.16
CA GLU A 117 2.20 -2.32 -11.79
C GLU A 117 2.05 -2.10 -10.28
N LYS A 118 2.94 -1.29 -9.73
CA LYS A 118 2.85 -0.86 -8.34
C LYS A 118 1.47 -0.27 -8.07
N GLU A 119 0.74 -0.84 -7.10
CA GLU A 119 -0.53 -0.24 -6.69
C GLU A 119 -0.30 1.24 -6.35
N PRO A 120 -1.07 2.16 -6.96
CA PRO A 120 -0.92 3.57 -6.66
C PRO A 120 -1.05 3.80 -5.15
N LYS A 121 -0.20 4.65 -4.60
CA LYS A 121 -0.16 4.93 -3.17
C LYS A 121 -1.54 5.40 -2.69
N LYS A 122 -2.05 4.82 -1.60
CA LYS A 122 -3.29 5.29 -0.98
C LYS A 122 -3.09 6.71 -0.47
N LEU A 123 -3.91 7.63 -0.96
CA LEU A 123 -3.85 9.03 -0.57
C LEU A 123 -4.49 9.20 0.82
N GLY A 124 -3.74 9.77 1.77
CA GLY A 124 -4.14 9.85 3.17
C GLY A 124 -5.29 10.83 3.45
N TRP A 125 -5.65 11.65 2.48
CA TRP A 125 -6.70 12.67 2.63
C TRP A 125 -8.12 12.16 2.32
N GLY A 126 -8.28 11.00 1.68
CA GLY A 126 -9.59 10.49 1.28
C GLY A 126 -10.35 9.84 2.45
N ASN A 127 -11.57 10.31 2.72
CA ASN A 127 -12.52 9.66 3.59
C ASN A 127 -13.60 9.01 2.74
N PHE A 128 -13.72 7.68 2.84
CA PHE A 128 -14.68 6.93 2.05
C PHE A 128 -16.04 6.84 2.75
N SER A 129 -17.11 6.95 1.96
CA SER A 129 -18.46 6.58 2.40
C SER A 129 -18.52 5.10 2.77
N PRO A 130 -19.51 4.66 3.59
CA PRO A 130 -19.63 3.25 4.00
C PRO A 130 -19.75 2.27 2.82
N ASP A 131 -20.35 2.69 1.72
CA ASP A 131 -20.46 1.91 0.47
C ASP A 131 -19.18 1.96 -0.39
N GLY A 132 -18.20 2.80 -0.01
CA GLY A 132 -16.94 2.98 -0.70
C GLY A 132 -17.01 3.68 -2.06
N GLN A 133 -18.17 4.22 -2.46
CA GLN A 133 -18.36 4.82 -3.79
C GLN A 133 -18.03 6.32 -3.84
N THR A 134 -18.12 6.98 -2.70
CA THR A 134 -17.88 8.43 -2.59
C THR A 134 -16.68 8.69 -1.68
N VAL A 135 -15.85 9.63 -2.07
CA VAL A 135 -14.72 10.10 -1.28
C VAL A 135 -14.92 11.56 -0.94
N VAL A 136 -14.87 11.88 0.36
CA VAL A 136 -15.00 13.25 0.87
C VAL A 136 -13.65 13.72 1.40
N TYR A 137 -13.34 14.97 1.14
CA TYR A 137 -12.08 15.60 1.58
C TYR A 137 -12.27 17.12 1.71
N ALA A 138 -11.32 17.76 2.40
CA ALA A 138 -11.27 19.21 2.49
C ALA A 138 -10.26 19.77 1.48
N LYS A 139 -10.60 20.87 0.85
CA LYS A 139 -9.75 21.64 -0.07
C LYS A 139 -10.19 23.11 -0.02
N ASP A 140 -9.24 24.04 -0.04
CA ASP A 140 -9.51 25.48 0.00
C ASP A 140 -10.51 25.88 1.09
N CYS A 141 -10.30 25.35 2.30
CA CYS A 141 -11.15 25.54 3.47
C CYS A 141 -12.58 24.98 3.37
N ASN A 142 -12.97 24.37 2.27
CA ASN A 142 -14.30 23.81 2.04
C ASN A 142 -14.28 22.28 1.89
N LEU A 143 -15.45 21.68 2.00
CA LEU A 143 -15.66 20.25 1.74
C LEU A 143 -15.90 20.02 0.24
N PHE A 144 -15.29 18.98 -0.24
CA PHE A 144 -15.44 18.47 -1.60
C PHE A 144 -15.73 16.97 -1.57
N ARG A 145 -16.37 16.50 -2.62
CA ARG A 145 -16.50 15.08 -2.89
C ARG A 145 -16.04 14.74 -4.31
N MET A 146 -15.64 13.50 -4.49
CA MET A 146 -15.39 12.88 -5.80
C MET A 146 -15.90 11.44 -5.81
N SER A 147 -16.02 10.86 -7.00
CA SER A 147 -16.31 9.44 -7.16
C SER A 147 -15.09 8.60 -6.78
N ARG A 148 -15.30 7.31 -6.51
CA ARG A 148 -14.22 6.36 -6.33
C ARG A 148 -13.32 6.27 -7.58
N GLU A 149 -13.90 6.33 -8.77
CA GLU A 149 -13.16 6.32 -10.03
C GLU A 149 -12.22 7.52 -10.15
N ASP A 150 -12.70 8.71 -9.81
CA ASP A 150 -11.88 9.92 -9.83
C ASP A 150 -10.79 9.91 -8.74
N TYR A 151 -11.06 9.28 -7.59
CA TYR A 151 -10.04 9.04 -6.58
C TYR A 151 -8.93 8.11 -7.10
N GLU A 152 -9.28 7.05 -7.85
CA GLU A 152 -8.28 6.17 -8.46
C GLU A 152 -7.44 6.89 -9.54
N LYS A 153 -8.04 7.83 -10.29
CA LYS A 153 -7.27 8.73 -11.17
C LYS A 153 -6.32 9.61 -10.35
N ALA A 154 -6.82 10.22 -9.25
CA ALA A 154 -6.00 11.05 -8.37
C ALA A 154 -4.84 10.27 -7.74
N ARG A 155 -5.02 8.98 -7.44
CA ARG A 155 -3.93 8.09 -6.95
C ARG A 155 -2.80 7.94 -7.96
N LYS A 156 -3.14 7.93 -9.26
CA LYS A 156 -2.16 7.84 -10.35
C LYS A 156 -1.52 9.20 -10.62
N ASN A 157 -2.34 10.23 -10.71
CA ASN A 157 -1.90 11.60 -10.93
C ASN A 157 -2.85 12.59 -10.26
N GLU A 158 -2.44 13.21 -9.16
CA GLU A 158 -3.25 14.20 -8.42
C GLU A 158 -3.63 15.45 -9.23
N LYS A 159 -2.88 15.73 -10.30
CA LYS A 159 -3.09 16.89 -11.18
C LYS A 159 -3.85 16.55 -12.47
N ASP A 160 -4.44 15.38 -12.56
CA ASP A 160 -5.22 14.98 -13.72
C ASP A 160 -6.45 15.89 -13.87
N SER A 161 -6.54 16.58 -14.99
CA SER A 161 -7.61 17.53 -15.30
C SER A 161 -8.98 16.87 -15.55
N THR A 162 -9.01 15.54 -15.71
CA THR A 162 -10.27 14.79 -15.90
C THR A 162 -10.95 14.42 -14.59
N ILE A 163 -10.34 14.72 -13.44
CA ILE A 163 -10.90 14.46 -12.12
C ILE A 163 -12.06 15.44 -11.87
N LEU A 164 -13.24 14.89 -11.65
CA LEU A 164 -14.41 15.68 -11.29
C LEU A 164 -14.50 15.84 -9.78
N GLU A 165 -14.34 17.09 -9.32
CA GLU A 165 -14.50 17.50 -7.93
C GLU A 165 -15.81 18.28 -7.76
N ILE A 166 -16.64 17.89 -6.81
CA ILE A 166 -17.89 18.59 -6.51
C ILE A 166 -17.73 19.26 -5.15
N GLN A 167 -17.82 20.57 -5.13
CA GLN A 167 -17.79 21.36 -3.89
C GLN A 167 -19.12 21.22 -3.13
N LEU A 168 -19.04 20.89 -1.84
CA LEU A 168 -20.20 20.69 -0.97
C LEU A 168 -20.51 21.90 -0.11
N THR A 169 -19.50 22.68 0.30
CA THR A 169 -19.66 23.87 1.13
C THR A 169 -18.98 25.07 0.49
N GLN A 170 -19.45 26.30 0.82
CA GLN A 170 -18.92 27.55 0.30
C GLN A 170 -18.63 28.56 1.40
N ASP A 171 -18.83 28.17 2.65
CA ASP A 171 -18.76 29.02 3.84
C ASP A 171 -17.41 28.86 4.59
N GLY A 172 -16.53 27.97 4.11
CA GLY A 172 -15.20 27.78 4.68
C GLY A 172 -14.31 29.00 4.43
N VAL A 173 -13.77 29.56 5.50
CA VAL A 173 -12.81 30.67 5.48
C VAL A 173 -11.53 30.26 6.22
N LYS A 174 -10.48 31.08 6.12
CA LYS A 174 -9.14 30.77 6.66
C LYS A 174 -9.16 30.33 8.13
N ASP A 175 -9.96 30.96 8.98
CA ASP A 175 -10.02 30.70 10.41
C ASP A 175 -11.12 29.70 10.80
N PHE A 176 -12.03 29.40 9.89
CA PHE A 176 -13.16 28.47 10.05
C PHE A 176 -13.28 27.55 8.84
N GLY A 177 -12.24 26.78 8.58
CA GLY A 177 -12.19 25.88 7.44
C GLY A 177 -12.46 24.43 7.83
N TYR A 178 -13.05 23.69 6.92
CA TYR A 178 -13.25 22.26 7.05
C TYR A 178 -11.92 21.51 6.92
N GLY A 179 -11.73 20.44 7.72
CA GLY A 179 -10.53 19.60 7.68
C GLY A 179 -9.27 20.22 8.26
N ILE A 180 -9.43 21.25 9.07
CA ILE A 180 -8.34 21.92 9.79
C ILE A 180 -8.34 21.41 11.23
N PRO A 181 -7.29 20.70 11.70
CA PRO A 181 -7.17 20.38 13.11
C PRO A 181 -7.02 21.65 13.95
N TYR A 182 -7.73 21.73 15.05
CA TYR A 182 -7.69 22.89 15.97
C TYR A 182 -6.26 23.27 16.42
N SER A 183 -5.35 22.31 16.45
CA SER A 183 -3.91 22.51 16.76
C SER A 183 -3.10 23.21 15.66
N MET A 184 -3.66 23.41 14.45
CA MET A 184 -2.97 24.00 13.30
C MET A 184 -3.48 25.39 12.92
N LEU A 185 -4.05 26.13 13.85
CA LEU A 185 -4.64 27.47 13.61
C LEU A 185 -3.63 28.56 13.20
N ASN A 186 -2.36 28.23 12.95
CA ASN A 186 -1.36 29.19 12.47
C ASN A 186 -1.13 29.01 10.94
N THR A 187 -1.86 29.76 10.06
CA THR A 187 -2.52 29.09 8.96
C THR A 187 -2.50 29.81 7.63
N ASP A 188 -1.41 30.48 7.28
CA ASP A 188 -1.24 31.05 5.92
C ASP A 188 -1.17 29.98 4.80
N THR A 189 -1.14 28.68 5.19
CA THR A 189 -0.95 27.57 4.27
C THR A 189 -2.15 26.63 4.13
N LEU A 190 -3.29 26.89 4.77
CA LEU A 190 -4.37 25.90 4.86
C LEU A 190 -5.35 25.92 3.69
N CYS A 191 -5.62 27.08 3.12
CA CYS A 191 -6.48 27.23 1.95
C CYS A 191 -5.63 27.42 0.69
N ASN A 192 -4.90 26.39 0.29
CA ASN A 192 -3.86 26.46 -0.75
C ASN A 192 -4.02 25.43 -1.89
N GLY A 193 -5.24 25.03 -2.18
CA GLY A 193 -5.54 24.06 -3.23
C GLY A 193 -5.20 22.61 -2.92
N LYS A 194 -4.57 22.34 -1.77
CA LYS A 194 -4.21 20.95 -1.41
C LYS A 194 -5.37 20.21 -0.77
N ARG A 195 -5.57 18.96 -1.18
CA ARG A 195 -6.54 18.04 -0.57
C ARG A 195 -6.09 17.61 0.81
N ARG A 196 -6.99 17.61 1.80
CA ARG A 196 -6.73 17.27 3.20
C ARG A 196 -7.80 16.34 3.74
N ARG A 197 -7.45 15.56 4.75
CA ARG A 197 -8.39 14.70 5.44
C ARG A 197 -9.34 15.54 6.28
N VAL A 198 -10.63 15.21 6.25
CA VAL A 198 -11.60 15.73 7.19
C VAL A 198 -11.37 15.01 8.52
N SER A 199 -10.95 15.73 9.55
CA SER A 199 -10.89 15.22 10.91
C SER A 199 -12.28 15.36 11.52
N GLY A 200 -12.86 14.25 11.94
CA GLY A 200 -14.02 14.24 12.82
C GLY A 200 -13.54 14.41 14.25
#